data_34e66c338ef756adf7b42d0e1bedb6e3
#
_entry.id   34e66c338ef756adf7b42d0e1bedb6e3
#
_cell.length_a   1.000
_cell.length_b   1.000
_cell.length_c   1.000
_cell.angle_alpha   90.00
_cell.angle_beta   90.00
_cell.angle_gamma   90.00
#
_symmetry.space_group_name_H-M   'P 1'
#
loop_
_entity.id
_entity.type
_entity.pdbx_description
1 polymer ?
#
loop_
_entity_poly.entity_id
_entity_poly.type
_entity_poly.pdbx_seq_one_letter_code
_entity_poly.pdbx_strand_id
1 'polypeptide(L)'
;ANTFQFFTRTPRGGSARKIDIEDVTALIKLMTDNTFTKILAHAPYTMNLCSATPETREFALNTLTDDLKRMEYLPNNLYNFHPGSHTGQGVKTAVEQIGTALNTAMFDDMTTTVLLETMAGKGTEVGRTFEELRMIIDRVERNDKIGVCLDTCHIFDAGYDIVNNLDGVLE
;
A
#
# COMPACT_ATOMS: atom_id res chain seq x y z
N ALA A 1 1.69 -22.77 3.87
CA ALA A 1 1.92 -21.38 3.44
C ALA A 1 3.20 -20.88 4.09
N ASN A 2 3.95 -20.04 3.38
CA ASN A 2 5.19 -19.43 3.86
C ASN A 2 5.14 -17.89 3.82
N THR A 3 3.95 -17.34 3.73
CA THR A 3 3.62 -15.92 3.78
C THR A 3 2.18 -15.72 4.26
N PHE A 4 1.86 -14.52 4.73
CA PHE A 4 0.50 -14.10 5.07
C PHE A 4 0.36 -12.59 4.98
N GLN A 5 -0.90 -12.13 4.92
CA GLN A 5 -1.25 -10.73 5.04
C GLN A 5 -1.84 -10.44 6.43
N PHE A 6 -1.54 -9.27 6.97
CA PHE A 6 -2.07 -8.77 8.24
C PHE A 6 -2.34 -7.27 8.17
N PHE A 7 -2.99 -6.71 9.18
CA PHE A 7 -3.20 -5.28 9.32
C PHE A 7 -2.35 -4.71 10.46
N THR A 8 -1.68 -3.59 10.23
CA THR A 8 -0.91 -2.86 11.26
C THR A 8 -1.80 -2.28 12.35
N ARG A 9 -3.07 -2.04 12.03
CA ARG A 9 -4.17 -1.56 12.89
C ARG A 9 -5.48 -2.18 12.44
N THR A 10 -6.60 -1.81 13.04
CA THR A 10 -7.88 -2.35 12.59
C THR A 10 -8.16 -1.98 11.12
N PRO A 11 -8.78 -2.87 10.32
CA PRO A 11 -9.09 -2.58 8.91
C PRO A 11 -9.93 -1.33 8.67
N ARG A 12 -10.67 -0.89 9.69
CA ARG A 12 -11.51 0.33 9.65
C ARG A 12 -10.77 1.60 10.07
N GLY A 13 -9.46 1.51 10.30
CA GLY A 13 -8.65 2.64 10.77
C GLY A 13 -8.70 2.80 12.30
N GLY A 14 -8.29 3.98 12.76
CA GLY A 14 -8.19 4.30 14.18
C GLY A 14 -6.79 4.18 14.75
N SER A 15 -6.66 4.25 16.09
CA SER A 15 -5.37 4.14 16.77
C SER A 15 -4.82 2.71 16.70
N ALA A 16 -3.53 2.59 16.42
CA ALA A 16 -2.83 1.31 16.53
C ALA A 16 -2.52 0.99 18.01
N ARG A 17 -2.48 -0.29 18.36
CA ARG A 17 -1.98 -0.72 19.67
C ARG A 17 -0.49 -0.39 19.80
N LYS A 18 -0.02 -0.22 21.05
CA LYS A 18 1.43 -0.14 21.31
C LYS A 18 2.10 -1.40 20.80
N ILE A 19 3.27 -1.24 20.19
CA ILE A 19 4.11 -2.37 19.78
C ILE A 19 4.56 -3.14 21.04
N ASP A 20 4.36 -4.44 21.02
CA ASP A 20 4.90 -5.36 22.01
C ASP A 20 6.17 -6.01 21.42
N ILE A 21 7.30 -5.73 22.04
CA ILE A 21 8.61 -6.21 21.56
C ILE A 21 8.76 -7.72 21.74
N GLU A 22 8.12 -8.31 22.74
CA GLU A 22 8.15 -9.75 22.95
C GLU A 22 7.39 -10.47 21.85
N ASP A 23 6.19 -9.97 21.48
CA ASP A 23 5.40 -10.49 20.35
C ASP A 23 6.15 -10.37 19.02
N VAL A 24 6.78 -9.21 18.76
CA VAL A 24 7.60 -9.00 17.56
C VAL A 24 8.75 -10.01 17.49
N THR A 25 9.47 -10.18 18.59
CA THR A 25 10.60 -11.13 18.67
C THR A 25 10.13 -12.57 18.44
N ALA A 26 9.00 -12.94 19.04
CA ALA A 26 8.41 -14.26 18.86
C ALA A 26 7.98 -14.50 17.41
N LEU A 27 7.38 -13.50 16.75
CA LEU A 27 7.01 -13.57 15.33
C LEU A 27 8.24 -13.74 14.43
N ILE A 28 9.29 -12.91 14.62
CA ILE A 28 10.52 -13.02 13.82
C ILE A 28 11.14 -14.41 13.97
N LYS A 29 11.19 -14.93 15.19
CA LYS A 29 11.69 -16.28 15.44
C LYS A 29 10.85 -17.34 14.72
N LEU A 30 9.53 -17.26 14.83
CA LEU A 30 8.60 -18.18 14.17
C LEU A 30 8.77 -18.13 12.64
N MET A 31 8.91 -16.96 12.07
CA MET A 31 9.16 -16.78 10.62
C MET A 31 10.47 -17.44 10.20
N THR A 32 11.54 -17.24 10.97
CA THR A 32 12.86 -17.84 10.71
C THR A 32 12.82 -19.35 10.80
N ASP A 33 12.28 -19.89 11.90
CA ASP A 33 12.20 -21.34 12.16
C ASP A 33 11.36 -22.09 11.10
N ASN A 34 10.40 -21.41 10.47
CA ASN A 34 9.49 -22.00 9.48
C ASN A 34 9.73 -21.53 8.04
N THR A 35 10.89 -20.90 7.77
CA THR A 35 11.27 -20.45 6.42
C THR A 35 10.21 -19.56 5.76
N PHE A 36 9.59 -18.65 6.53
CA PHE A 36 8.72 -17.65 5.97
C PHE A 36 9.52 -16.69 5.09
N THR A 37 8.92 -16.31 3.99
CA THR A 37 9.43 -15.27 3.10
C THR A 37 8.95 -13.90 3.61
N LYS A 38 8.81 -12.92 2.73
CA LYS A 38 8.23 -11.63 3.11
C LYS A 38 6.75 -11.78 3.49
N ILE A 39 6.33 -11.05 4.51
CA ILE A 39 4.93 -10.89 4.89
C ILE A 39 4.42 -9.53 4.43
N LEU A 40 3.11 -9.40 4.28
CA LEU A 40 2.45 -8.22 3.74
C LEU A 40 1.57 -7.57 4.80
N ALA A 41 1.88 -6.35 5.21
CA ALA A 41 0.96 -5.53 5.98
C ALA A 41 0.03 -4.77 5.04
N HIS A 42 -1.25 -4.73 5.35
CA HIS A 42 -2.23 -3.95 4.60
C HIS A 42 -2.65 -2.72 5.40
N ALA A 43 -2.71 -1.58 4.73
CA ALA A 43 -3.26 -0.35 5.28
C ALA A 43 -4.75 -0.49 5.61
N PRO A 44 -5.30 0.31 6.55
CA PRO A 44 -6.74 0.32 6.75
C PRO A 44 -7.47 0.82 5.50
N TYR A 45 -8.61 0.24 5.19
CA TYR A 45 -9.43 0.59 4.02
C TYR A 45 -9.95 2.03 4.03
N THR A 46 -9.94 2.69 5.18
CA THR A 46 -10.35 4.09 5.32
C THR A 46 -9.27 5.09 4.94
N MET A 47 -8.05 4.63 4.63
CA MET A 47 -6.97 5.49 4.22
C MET A 47 -7.18 5.98 2.77
N ASN A 48 -7.23 7.30 2.57
CA ASN A 48 -7.38 7.92 1.25
C ASN A 48 -6.47 9.15 1.13
N LEU A 49 -5.30 8.95 0.52
CA LEU A 49 -4.28 9.99 0.35
C LEU A 49 -4.66 11.06 -0.68
N CYS A 50 -5.70 10.84 -1.47
CA CYS A 50 -6.13 11.74 -2.54
C CYS A 50 -7.61 12.16 -2.46
N SER A 51 -8.18 12.16 -1.26
CA SER A 51 -9.52 12.72 -1.01
C SER A 51 -9.57 14.21 -1.31
N ALA A 52 -10.70 14.75 -1.78
CA ALA A 52 -10.94 16.19 -1.86
C ALA A 52 -10.90 16.86 -0.48
N THR A 53 -11.25 16.12 0.58
CA THR A 53 -11.32 16.61 1.96
C THR A 53 -9.92 16.64 2.59
N PRO A 54 -9.38 17.82 2.96
CA PRO A 54 -8.04 17.95 3.52
C PRO A 54 -7.82 17.12 4.78
N GLU A 55 -8.79 17.09 5.69
CA GLU A 55 -8.73 16.35 6.96
C GLU A 55 -8.60 14.83 6.72
N THR A 56 -9.26 14.33 5.67
CA THR A 56 -9.13 12.91 5.27
C THR A 56 -7.72 12.61 4.76
N ARG A 57 -7.12 13.51 3.97
CA ARG A 57 -5.73 13.35 3.49
C ARG A 57 -4.73 13.43 4.64
N GLU A 58 -4.92 14.37 5.57
CA GLU A 58 -4.06 14.50 6.75
C GLU A 58 -4.12 13.24 7.62
N PHE A 59 -5.31 12.73 7.90
CA PHE A 59 -5.49 11.46 8.60
C PHE A 59 -4.78 10.31 7.87
N ALA A 60 -4.92 10.23 6.56
CA ALA A 60 -4.29 9.19 5.74
C ALA A 60 -2.75 9.30 5.76
N LEU A 61 -2.20 10.51 5.65
CA LEU A 61 -0.75 10.76 5.73
C LEU A 61 -0.20 10.37 7.11
N ASN A 62 -0.87 10.78 8.18
CA ASN A 62 -0.47 10.43 9.55
C ASN A 62 -0.51 8.92 9.76
N THR A 63 -1.53 8.25 9.22
CA THR A 63 -1.67 6.79 9.27
C THR A 63 -0.53 6.10 8.52
N LEU A 64 -0.27 6.51 7.28
CA LEU A 64 0.83 5.97 6.47
C LEU A 64 2.18 6.15 7.17
N THR A 65 2.46 7.35 7.67
CA THR A 65 3.73 7.67 8.37
C THR A 65 3.92 6.82 9.63
N ASP A 66 2.86 6.62 10.43
CA ASP A 66 2.93 5.76 11.61
C ASP A 66 3.10 4.29 11.22
N ASP A 67 2.36 3.82 10.23
CA ASP A 67 2.44 2.43 9.78
C ASP A 67 3.82 2.08 9.22
N LEU A 68 4.43 2.95 8.41
CA LEU A 68 5.78 2.71 7.89
C LEU A 68 6.81 2.61 9.01
N LYS A 69 6.73 3.48 10.04
CA LYS A 69 7.60 3.38 11.23
C LYS A 69 7.36 2.09 12.01
N ARG A 70 6.12 1.64 12.09
CA ARG A 70 5.76 0.37 12.75
C ARG A 70 6.28 -0.84 11.99
N MET A 71 6.30 -0.77 10.66
CA MET A 71 6.83 -1.85 9.82
C MET A 71 8.33 -2.09 10.04
N GLU A 72 9.08 -1.09 10.48
CA GLU A 72 10.52 -1.27 10.77
C GLU A 72 10.80 -2.15 12.00
N TYR A 73 9.78 -2.48 12.80
CA TYR A 73 9.89 -3.57 13.78
C TYR A 73 9.87 -4.96 13.14
N LEU A 74 9.42 -5.07 11.89
CA LEU A 74 9.43 -6.27 11.06
C LEU A 74 10.18 -5.96 9.76
N PRO A 75 11.51 -5.79 9.79
CA PRO A 75 12.28 -5.23 8.69
C PRO A 75 12.22 -6.09 7.43
N ASN A 76 12.44 -5.45 6.26
CA ASN A 76 12.48 -6.07 4.94
C ASN A 76 11.15 -6.68 4.45
N ASN A 77 10.03 -6.31 5.05
CA ASN A 77 8.70 -6.76 4.67
C ASN A 77 7.96 -5.74 3.77
N LEU A 78 6.71 -6.03 3.46
CA LEU A 78 5.91 -5.31 2.48
C LEU A 78 4.77 -4.56 3.17
N TYR A 79 4.48 -3.35 2.71
CA TYR A 79 3.32 -2.57 3.14
C TYR A 79 2.48 -2.19 1.94
N ASN A 80 1.26 -2.69 1.86
CA ASN A 80 0.32 -2.50 0.77
C ASN A 80 -0.79 -1.52 1.14
N PHE A 81 -1.20 -0.68 0.20
CA PHE A 81 -2.33 0.21 0.38
C PHE A 81 -3.07 0.49 -0.93
N HIS A 82 -4.37 0.77 -0.81
CA HIS A 82 -5.17 1.28 -1.92
C HIS A 82 -4.76 2.72 -2.21
N PRO A 83 -4.41 3.09 -3.44
CA PRO A 83 -4.04 4.48 -3.78
C PRO A 83 -5.09 5.51 -3.35
N GLY A 84 -6.36 5.12 -3.33
CA GLY A 84 -7.46 5.92 -2.84
C GLY A 84 -8.46 6.34 -3.91
N SER A 85 -9.31 7.30 -3.58
CA SER A 85 -10.34 7.85 -4.47
C SER A 85 -10.20 9.36 -4.56
N HIS A 86 -10.17 9.90 -5.77
CA HIS A 86 -9.98 11.34 -6.01
C HIS A 86 -11.20 12.22 -5.68
N THR A 87 -12.33 11.62 -5.38
CA THR A 87 -13.58 12.28 -4.93
C THR A 87 -13.95 13.55 -5.73
N GLY A 88 -13.80 13.47 -7.06
CA GLY A 88 -14.17 14.54 -8.00
C GLY A 88 -13.04 15.45 -8.46
N GLN A 89 -11.82 15.37 -7.88
CA GLN A 89 -10.67 16.23 -8.27
C GLN A 89 -9.98 15.79 -9.57
N GLY A 90 -10.24 14.57 -10.02
CA GLY A 90 -9.59 13.97 -11.18
C GLY A 90 -8.27 13.27 -10.86
N VAL A 91 -7.91 12.33 -11.72
CA VAL A 91 -6.74 11.44 -11.56
C VAL A 91 -5.43 12.22 -11.44
N LYS A 92 -5.24 13.27 -12.26
CA LYS A 92 -3.99 14.06 -12.24
C LYS A 92 -3.71 14.67 -10.87
N THR A 93 -4.71 15.32 -10.26
CA THR A 93 -4.59 15.90 -8.92
C THR A 93 -4.36 14.80 -7.87
N ALA A 94 -5.06 13.68 -8.00
CA ALA A 94 -4.89 12.55 -7.09
C ALA A 94 -3.46 11.97 -7.12
N VAL A 95 -2.91 11.77 -8.30
CA VAL A 95 -1.54 11.27 -8.50
C VAL A 95 -0.51 12.22 -7.85
N GLU A 96 -0.70 13.54 -7.99
CA GLU A 96 0.15 14.55 -7.35
C GLU A 96 0.06 14.48 -5.81
N GLN A 97 -1.14 14.33 -5.28
CA GLN A 97 -1.38 14.23 -3.83
C GLN A 97 -0.80 12.94 -3.25
N ILE A 98 -0.97 11.80 -3.91
CA ILE A 98 -0.41 10.51 -3.48
C ILE A 98 1.12 10.56 -3.52
N GLY A 99 1.72 11.05 -4.61
CA GLY A 99 3.18 11.17 -4.71
C GLY A 99 3.76 12.06 -3.62
N THR A 100 3.14 13.22 -3.36
CA THR A 100 3.55 14.12 -2.27
C THR A 100 3.45 13.44 -0.90
N ALA A 101 2.37 12.71 -0.65
CA ALA A 101 2.18 12.00 0.61
C ALA A 101 3.22 10.90 0.80
N LEU A 102 3.53 10.14 -0.25
CA LEU A 102 4.59 9.11 -0.22
C LEU A 102 5.96 9.73 0.05
N ASN A 103 6.34 10.81 -0.65
CA ASN A 103 7.61 11.50 -0.42
C ASN A 103 7.71 12.12 0.99
N THR A 104 6.57 12.44 1.61
CA THR A 104 6.53 12.94 2.99
C THR A 104 6.65 11.82 4.02
N ALA A 105 6.01 10.68 3.78
CA ALA A 105 5.92 9.58 4.74
C ALA A 105 7.13 8.62 4.68
N MET A 106 7.70 8.42 3.49
CA MET A 106 8.88 7.57 3.31
C MET A 106 10.13 8.27 3.82
N PHE A 107 11.03 7.55 4.46
CA PHE A 107 12.22 8.11 5.12
C PHE A 107 13.49 7.35 4.74
N ASP A 108 14.63 7.97 5.04
CA ASP A 108 15.94 7.34 4.84
C ASP A 108 16.06 6.09 5.72
N ASP A 109 16.82 5.12 5.26
CA ASP A 109 17.09 3.85 5.98
C ASP A 109 15.87 2.93 6.20
N MET A 110 14.68 3.26 5.68
CA MET A 110 13.55 2.33 5.74
C MET A 110 13.87 1.04 4.99
N THR A 111 13.48 -0.09 5.58
CA THR A 111 13.66 -1.41 4.98
C THR A 111 12.39 -1.92 4.28
N THR A 112 11.25 -1.38 4.64
CA THR A 112 9.94 -1.73 4.11
C THR A 112 9.80 -1.31 2.65
N THR A 113 9.28 -2.21 1.81
CA THR A 113 8.86 -1.87 0.44
C THR A 113 7.38 -1.52 0.47
N VAL A 114 7.03 -0.34 -0.02
CA VAL A 114 5.65 0.14 -0.13
C VAL A 114 5.06 -0.35 -1.44
N LEU A 115 3.83 -0.86 -1.41
CA LEU A 115 3.13 -1.38 -2.58
C LEU A 115 1.85 -0.59 -2.85
N LEU A 116 1.70 -0.14 -4.09
CA LEU A 116 0.45 0.39 -4.62
C LEU A 116 -0.41 -0.79 -5.10
N GLU A 117 -1.60 -0.95 -4.55
CA GLU A 117 -2.52 -1.98 -5.02
C GLU A 117 -3.20 -1.57 -6.32
N THR A 118 -3.34 -2.53 -7.25
CA THR A 118 -4.19 -2.35 -8.43
C THR A 118 -5.66 -2.25 -8.00
N MET A 119 -6.43 -1.32 -8.58
CA MET A 119 -7.80 -1.04 -8.19
C MET A 119 -8.81 -1.40 -9.29
N ALA A 120 -10.04 -1.72 -8.87
CA ALA A 120 -11.13 -2.03 -9.80
C ALA A 120 -11.66 -0.82 -10.59
N GLY A 121 -11.36 0.40 -10.12
CA GLY A 121 -11.84 1.64 -10.74
C GLY A 121 -13.29 1.96 -10.42
N LYS A 122 -13.80 1.49 -9.27
CA LYS A 122 -15.15 1.79 -8.83
C LYS A 122 -15.26 3.26 -8.40
N GLY A 123 -16.26 3.95 -8.93
CA GLY A 123 -16.47 5.37 -8.64
C GLY A 123 -15.29 6.24 -9.09
N THR A 124 -14.50 6.74 -8.15
CA THR A 124 -13.36 7.64 -8.39
C THR A 124 -12.03 7.07 -7.88
N GLU A 125 -11.93 5.74 -7.80
CA GLU A 125 -10.70 5.05 -7.43
C GLU A 125 -9.56 5.35 -8.41
N VAL A 126 -8.35 5.45 -7.88
CA VAL A 126 -7.10 5.68 -8.62
C VAL A 126 -6.26 4.40 -8.57
N GLY A 127 -5.53 4.11 -9.64
CA GLY A 127 -4.77 2.86 -9.78
C GLY A 127 -5.56 1.76 -10.51
N ARG A 128 -6.59 2.16 -11.25
CA ARG A 128 -7.36 1.25 -12.11
C ARG A 128 -6.54 0.73 -13.27
N THR A 129 -5.64 1.54 -13.82
CA THR A 129 -4.77 1.14 -14.92
C THR A 129 -3.31 1.14 -14.48
N PHE A 130 -2.48 0.37 -15.17
CA PHE A 130 -1.04 0.32 -14.90
C PHE A 130 -0.37 1.66 -15.16
N GLU A 131 -0.91 2.46 -16.10
CA GLU A 131 -0.45 3.83 -16.38
C GLU A 131 -0.70 4.75 -15.17
N GLU A 132 -1.85 4.65 -14.50
CA GLU A 132 -2.13 5.44 -13.30
C GLU A 132 -1.16 5.09 -12.17
N LEU A 133 -0.86 3.80 -11.96
CA LEU A 133 0.14 3.37 -10.99
C LEU A 133 1.55 3.87 -11.37
N ARG A 134 1.91 3.78 -12.65
CA ARG A 134 3.18 4.29 -13.18
C ARG A 134 3.30 5.81 -12.94
N MET A 135 2.24 6.58 -13.18
CA MET A 135 2.23 8.02 -12.91
C MET A 135 2.47 8.35 -11.44
N ILE A 136 2.01 7.52 -10.50
CA ILE A 136 2.31 7.68 -9.08
C ILE A 136 3.78 7.36 -8.81
N ILE A 137 4.28 6.21 -9.28
CA ILE A 137 5.65 5.73 -9.06
C ILE A 137 6.66 6.76 -9.58
N ASP A 138 6.41 7.36 -10.75
CA ASP A 138 7.29 8.37 -11.36
C ASP A 138 7.42 9.67 -10.52
N ARG A 139 6.54 9.87 -9.51
CA ARG A 139 6.61 11.00 -8.57
C ARG A 139 7.27 10.66 -7.25
N VAL A 140 7.56 9.39 -7.02
CA VAL A 140 8.16 8.95 -5.77
C VAL A 140 9.68 9.04 -5.87
N GLU A 141 10.29 9.84 -4.99
CA GLU A 141 11.74 10.05 -4.96
C GLU A 141 12.49 8.76 -4.60
N ARG A 142 11.93 7.96 -3.68
CA ARG A 142 12.45 6.64 -3.27
C ARG A 142 11.83 5.52 -4.11
N ASN A 143 12.04 5.58 -5.41
CA ASN A 143 11.45 4.61 -6.34
C ASN A 143 12.02 3.18 -6.20
N ASP A 144 13.15 3.01 -5.53
CA ASP A 144 13.72 1.72 -5.13
C ASP A 144 12.96 1.01 -4.01
N LYS A 145 12.09 1.75 -3.30
CA LYS A 145 11.28 1.29 -2.16
C LYS A 145 9.77 1.24 -2.47
N ILE A 146 9.38 1.40 -3.73
CA ILE A 146 7.98 1.32 -4.15
C ILE A 146 7.80 0.24 -5.21
N GLY A 147 6.67 -0.46 -5.14
CA GLY A 147 6.27 -1.49 -6.11
C GLY A 147 4.76 -1.54 -6.28
N VAL A 148 4.28 -2.59 -6.89
CA VAL A 148 2.85 -2.83 -7.14
C VAL A 148 2.41 -4.13 -6.48
N CYS A 149 1.25 -4.11 -5.84
CA CYS A 149 0.51 -5.29 -5.43
C CYS A 149 -0.59 -5.57 -6.46
N LEU A 150 -0.45 -6.66 -7.18
CA LEU A 150 -1.42 -7.06 -8.19
C LEU A 150 -2.56 -7.84 -7.51
N ASP A 151 -3.72 -7.22 -7.35
CA ASP A 151 -4.94 -7.91 -6.94
C ASP A 151 -5.68 -8.41 -8.19
N THR A 152 -5.79 -9.72 -8.34
CA THR A 152 -6.41 -10.34 -9.52
C THR A 152 -7.90 -10.08 -9.62
N CYS A 153 -8.60 -9.92 -8.50
CA CYS A 153 -10.01 -9.55 -8.49
C CYS A 153 -10.19 -8.11 -9.01
N HIS A 154 -9.34 -7.19 -8.54
CA HIS A 154 -9.40 -5.79 -8.95
C HIS A 154 -9.09 -5.61 -10.44
N ILE A 155 -8.03 -6.21 -10.96
CA ILE A 155 -7.69 -6.07 -12.39
C ILE A 155 -8.73 -6.75 -13.28
N PHE A 156 -9.34 -7.87 -12.86
CA PHE A 156 -10.47 -8.46 -13.57
C PHE A 156 -11.66 -7.51 -13.64
N ASP A 157 -12.06 -6.91 -12.52
CA ASP A 157 -13.14 -5.92 -12.44
C ASP A 157 -12.80 -4.64 -13.23
N ALA A 158 -11.52 -4.27 -13.31
CA ALA A 158 -11.05 -3.16 -14.13
C ALA A 158 -11.11 -3.41 -15.64
N GLY A 159 -11.32 -4.67 -16.05
CA GLY A 159 -11.52 -5.08 -17.44
C GLY A 159 -10.31 -5.73 -18.10
N TYR A 160 -9.27 -6.08 -17.35
CA TYR A 160 -8.13 -6.85 -17.88
C TYR A 160 -8.51 -8.33 -18.07
N ASP A 161 -8.18 -8.91 -19.23
CA ASP A 161 -8.46 -10.32 -19.53
C ASP A 161 -7.42 -11.26 -18.92
N ILE A 162 -7.46 -11.41 -17.61
CA ILE A 162 -6.56 -12.30 -16.87
C ILE A 162 -6.96 -13.78 -16.98
N VAL A 163 -8.13 -14.08 -17.54
CA VAL A 163 -8.62 -15.45 -17.68
C VAL A 163 -8.05 -16.11 -18.92
N ASN A 164 -8.02 -15.38 -20.06
CA ASN A 164 -7.59 -15.92 -21.34
C ASN A 164 -6.23 -15.40 -21.78
N ASN A 165 -5.74 -14.29 -21.23
CA ASN A 165 -4.51 -13.62 -21.67
C ASN A 165 -3.71 -13.03 -20.49
N LEU A 166 -3.47 -13.82 -19.44
CA LEU A 166 -2.72 -13.36 -18.27
C LEU A 166 -1.31 -12.88 -18.63
N ASP A 167 -0.59 -13.63 -19.47
CA ASP A 167 0.77 -13.28 -19.86
C ASP A 167 0.80 -11.91 -20.58
N GLY A 168 -0.12 -11.67 -21.53
CA GLY A 168 -0.19 -10.39 -22.23
C GLY A 168 -0.71 -9.21 -21.36
N VAL A 169 -1.28 -9.49 -20.19
CA VAL A 169 -1.60 -8.45 -19.20
C VAL A 169 -0.38 -8.09 -18.36
N LEU A 170 0.55 -9.03 -18.16
CA LEU A 170 1.75 -8.87 -17.33
C LEU A 170 2.99 -8.37 -18.09
N GLU A 171 2.95 -8.39 -19.43
CA GLU A 171 3.98 -7.86 -20.33
C GLU A 171 3.83 -6.34 -20.56
#